data_a60c65fd7ab5b2e6ee0ff16d4325989d
#
_entry.id   a60c65fd7ab5b2e6ee0ff16d4325989d
#
_cell.length_a   1.000
_cell.length_b   1.000
_cell.length_c   1.000
_cell.angle_alpha   90.00
_cell.angle_beta   90.00
_cell.angle_gamma   90.00
#
_symmetry.space_group_name_H-M   'P 1'
#
loop_
_entity.id
_entity.type
_entity.pdbx_description
1 polymer ?
#
loop_
_entity_poly.entity_id
_entity_poly.type
_entity_poly.pdbx_seq_one_letter_code
_entity_poly.pdbx_strand_id
1 'polypeptide(L)'
;LCSACSYKCLTCTNNTVCATCGSEYYRQNLPANSCPCDNGYFDAGSKLCSKCNHQCLTCTGSSACLTCDSTTRDTNDLVNCPCKTGYFDNGVDSTCSTCLSTCLACTNLTACTSCNPTHNRTIDSNGGCICNARTVDVAASSPICQSCHYSCVTCSGTTKTTCKSCDTGSFRWLSSGSCLCLDGYYDDGTNEICKECHYSCEKCINASNCTACNPAMYRTTTNPTTGFCSCSVRYFDDTVGELC
;
A
#
# COMPACT_ATOMS: atom_id res chain seq x y z
N LEU A 1 -20.28 -34.15 -60.50
CA LEU A 1 -18.97 -33.77 -59.88
C LEU A 1 -19.23 -33.15 -58.50
N CYS A 2 -18.60 -33.67 -57.45
CA CYS A 2 -18.62 -33.06 -56.11
C CYS A 2 -17.60 -31.94 -56.09
N SER A 3 -18.02 -30.74 -55.61
CA SER A 3 -17.13 -29.60 -55.35
C SER A 3 -16.72 -29.58 -53.90
N ALA A 4 -15.48 -29.15 -53.62
CA ALA A 4 -14.97 -29.03 -52.26
C ALA A 4 -15.61 -27.85 -51.51
N CYS A 5 -15.87 -28.01 -50.22
CA CYS A 5 -16.24 -26.93 -49.33
C CYS A 5 -15.09 -25.94 -49.17
N SER A 6 -15.41 -24.69 -48.75
CA SER A 6 -14.40 -23.76 -48.23
C SER A 6 -13.62 -24.43 -47.09
N TYR A 7 -12.32 -24.11 -46.97
CA TYR A 7 -11.46 -24.64 -45.90
C TYR A 7 -12.00 -24.33 -44.49
N LYS A 8 -12.87 -23.33 -44.36
CA LYS A 8 -13.49 -22.91 -43.09
C LYS A 8 -14.57 -23.88 -42.60
N CYS A 9 -15.21 -24.60 -43.56
CA CYS A 9 -16.35 -25.46 -43.26
C CYS A 9 -15.93 -26.87 -42.88
N LEU A 10 -16.62 -27.46 -41.91
CA LEU A 10 -16.57 -28.90 -41.71
C LEU A 10 -17.46 -29.60 -42.78
N THR A 11 -18.70 -29.11 -42.93
CA THR A 11 -19.63 -29.47 -44.01
C THR A 11 -20.20 -28.21 -44.63
N CYS A 12 -20.70 -28.29 -45.88
CA CYS A 12 -21.21 -27.11 -46.58
C CYS A 12 -22.43 -27.47 -47.47
N THR A 13 -23.24 -26.46 -47.76
CA THR A 13 -24.32 -26.52 -48.74
C THR A 13 -23.83 -26.10 -50.13
N ASN A 14 -22.80 -25.28 -50.20
CA ASN A 14 -22.06 -24.87 -51.38
C ASN A 14 -20.64 -24.45 -51.00
N ASN A 15 -19.81 -24.02 -51.96
CA ASN A 15 -18.40 -23.67 -51.71
C ASN A 15 -18.18 -22.46 -50.82
N THR A 16 -19.22 -21.64 -50.52
CA THR A 16 -19.14 -20.43 -49.69
C THR A 16 -19.96 -20.49 -48.40
N VAL A 17 -20.95 -21.38 -48.32
CA VAL A 17 -21.88 -21.46 -47.19
C VAL A 17 -21.65 -22.76 -46.40
N CYS A 18 -21.14 -22.62 -45.20
CA CYS A 18 -20.91 -23.73 -44.28
C CYS A 18 -22.25 -24.22 -43.69
N ALA A 19 -22.46 -25.52 -43.64
CA ALA A 19 -23.55 -26.15 -42.90
C ALA A 19 -23.14 -26.43 -41.46
N THR A 20 -21.89 -26.85 -41.23
CA THR A 20 -21.31 -27.00 -39.89
C THR A 20 -19.86 -26.48 -39.87
N CYS A 21 -19.44 -26.02 -38.69
CA CYS A 21 -18.08 -25.59 -38.40
C CYS A 21 -17.39 -26.61 -37.50
N GLY A 22 -16.08 -26.79 -37.64
CA GLY A 22 -15.32 -27.71 -36.80
C GLY A 22 -14.86 -26.97 -35.52
N SER A 23 -15.46 -27.32 -34.38
CA SER A 23 -15.04 -26.78 -33.09
C SER A 23 -13.61 -27.19 -32.73
N GLU A 24 -13.16 -28.36 -33.21
CA GLU A 24 -11.77 -28.82 -33.06
C GLU A 24 -10.75 -27.98 -33.81
N TYR A 25 -11.22 -27.07 -34.70
CA TYR A 25 -10.41 -26.12 -35.46
C TYR A 25 -10.51 -24.69 -34.88
N TYR A 26 -11.12 -24.52 -33.71
CA TYR A 26 -11.41 -23.22 -33.08
C TYR A 26 -12.26 -22.32 -33.95
N ARG A 27 -13.35 -22.91 -34.55
CA ARG A 27 -14.30 -22.18 -35.39
C ARG A 27 -15.71 -22.25 -34.82
N GLN A 28 -16.34 -21.05 -34.77
CA GLN A 28 -17.69 -20.90 -34.22
C GLN A 28 -18.78 -21.21 -35.24
N ASN A 29 -19.83 -21.84 -34.76
CA ASN A 29 -21.02 -22.11 -35.55
C ASN A 29 -22.01 -20.94 -35.40
N LEU A 30 -21.81 -19.86 -36.13
CA LEU A 30 -22.65 -18.66 -36.08
C LEU A 30 -23.76 -18.71 -37.15
N PRO A 31 -24.88 -17.92 -36.93
CA PRO A 31 -26.03 -17.90 -37.84
C PRO A 31 -25.73 -17.56 -39.31
N ALA A 32 -24.63 -16.86 -39.56
CA ALA A 32 -24.20 -16.46 -40.89
C ALA A 32 -23.50 -17.59 -41.70
N ASN A 33 -23.37 -18.79 -41.13
CA ASN A 33 -22.74 -19.97 -41.76
C ASN A 33 -21.34 -19.69 -42.35
N SER A 34 -20.58 -18.78 -41.67
CA SER A 34 -19.28 -18.28 -42.14
C SER A 34 -18.08 -18.93 -41.42
N CYS A 35 -18.32 -19.68 -40.36
CA CYS A 35 -17.32 -20.34 -39.52
C CYS A 35 -16.13 -19.45 -39.15
N PRO A 36 -16.33 -18.26 -38.51
CA PRO A 36 -15.24 -17.45 -38.03
C PRO A 36 -14.46 -18.16 -36.93
N CYS A 37 -13.24 -17.70 -36.69
CA CYS A 37 -12.45 -18.21 -35.57
C CYS A 37 -13.05 -17.80 -34.23
N ASP A 38 -12.80 -18.61 -33.19
CA ASP A 38 -13.11 -18.30 -31.79
C ASP A 38 -12.32 -17.05 -31.31
N ASN A 39 -12.81 -16.40 -30.27
CA ASN A 39 -12.05 -15.35 -29.59
C ASN A 39 -10.67 -15.87 -29.17
N GLY A 40 -9.64 -15.09 -29.34
CA GLY A 40 -8.26 -15.49 -29.10
C GLY A 40 -7.61 -16.23 -30.28
N TYR A 41 -8.32 -16.38 -31.41
CA TYR A 41 -7.79 -16.99 -32.63
C TYR A 41 -8.10 -16.14 -33.87
N PHE A 42 -7.28 -16.30 -34.93
CA PHE A 42 -7.45 -15.62 -36.21
C PHE A 42 -7.35 -16.60 -37.38
N ASP A 43 -7.92 -16.20 -38.48
CA ASP A 43 -7.93 -16.99 -39.73
C ASP A 43 -6.64 -16.76 -40.53
N ALA A 44 -5.74 -17.72 -40.50
CA ALA A 44 -4.50 -17.71 -41.26
C ALA A 44 -4.62 -18.29 -42.67
N GLY A 45 -5.84 -18.47 -43.18
CA GLY A 45 -6.10 -19.09 -44.48
C GLY A 45 -6.04 -20.61 -44.48
N SER A 46 -6.12 -21.25 -43.33
CA SER A 46 -6.10 -22.69 -43.11
C SER A 46 -7.35 -23.19 -42.37
N LYS A 47 -7.60 -24.49 -42.38
CA LYS A 47 -8.73 -25.10 -41.69
C LYS A 47 -8.69 -24.82 -40.17
N LEU A 48 -7.49 -24.91 -39.60
CA LEU A 48 -7.21 -24.58 -38.19
C LEU A 48 -6.99 -23.08 -38.02
N CYS A 49 -7.70 -22.45 -37.10
CA CYS A 49 -7.42 -21.07 -36.69
C CYS A 49 -6.12 -20.99 -35.89
N SER A 50 -5.33 -19.96 -36.15
CA SER A 50 -4.09 -19.71 -35.42
C SER A 50 -4.35 -18.89 -34.16
N LYS A 51 -3.59 -19.13 -33.08
CA LYS A 51 -3.74 -18.43 -31.82
C LYS A 51 -3.23 -16.97 -31.92
N CYS A 52 -4.00 -16.03 -31.40
CA CYS A 52 -3.54 -14.66 -31.16
C CYS A 52 -2.42 -14.61 -30.13
N ASN A 53 -1.72 -13.46 -30.04
CA ASN A 53 -0.95 -13.15 -28.83
C ASN A 53 -1.89 -13.20 -27.63
N HIS A 54 -1.40 -13.71 -26.48
CA HIS A 54 -2.21 -13.85 -25.27
C HIS A 54 -2.87 -12.52 -24.81
N GLN A 55 -2.26 -11.39 -25.12
CA GLN A 55 -2.77 -10.06 -24.76
C GLN A 55 -4.05 -9.67 -25.52
N CYS A 56 -4.28 -10.27 -26.69
CA CYS A 56 -5.42 -9.94 -27.54
C CYS A 56 -6.67 -10.73 -27.17
N LEU A 57 -7.82 -10.06 -27.07
CA LEU A 57 -9.11 -10.74 -27.03
C LEU A 57 -9.50 -11.23 -28.43
N THR A 58 -9.31 -10.39 -29.44
CA THR A 58 -9.42 -10.76 -30.87
C THR A 58 -8.26 -10.18 -31.65
N CYS A 59 -7.88 -10.79 -32.77
CA CYS A 59 -6.75 -10.34 -33.59
C CYS A 59 -6.93 -10.64 -35.08
N THR A 60 -6.15 -9.96 -35.93
CA THR A 60 -6.03 -10.26 -37.36
C THR A 60 -4.78 -11.04 -37.70
N GLY A 61 -3.86 -11.19 -36.76
CA GLY A 61 -2.58 -11.88 -36.88
C GLY A 61 -1.97 -12.12 -35.51
N SER A 62 -0.84 -12.80 -35.45
CA SER A 62 -0.18 -13.18 -34.19
C SER A 62 0.23 -11.99 -33.33
N SER A 63 0.44 -10.80 -33.90
CA SER A 63 0.91 -9.60 -33.19
C SER A 63 0.01 -8.37 -33.35
N ALA A 64 -1.17 -8.51 -33.99
CA ALA A 64 -2.06 -7.40 -34.27
C ALA A 64 -3.41 -7.61 -33.59
N CYS A 65 -3.58 -7.07 -32.38
CA CYS A 65 -4.86 -7.10 -31.69
C CYS A 65 -5.89 -6.22 -32.40
N LEU A 66 -7.11 -6.70 -32.48
CA LEU A 66 -8.30 -5.91 -32.83
C LEU A 66 -9.00 -5.38 -31.60
N THR A 67 -9.07 -6.20 -30.57
CA THR A 67 -9.65 -5.83 -29.27
C THR A 67 -8.83 -6.40 -28.12
N CYS A 68 -8.85 -5.66 -27.01
CA CYS A 68 -8.29 -6.07 -25.72
C CYS A 68 -9.42 -6.37 -24.74
N ASP A 69 -9.11 -7.07 -23.65
CA ASP A 69 -10.04 -7.16 -22.52
C ASP A 69 -10.20 -5.79 -21.85
N SER A 70 -11.38 -5.20 -21.99
CA SER A 70 -11.66 -3.84 -21.50
C SER A 70 -11.73 -3.75 -19.97
N THR A 71 -11.77 -4.85 -19.25
CA THR A 71 -11.85 -4.85 -17.79
C THR A 71 -10.48 -4.61 -17.15
N THR A 72 -9.44 -5.25 -17.66
CA THR A 72 -8.11 -5.26 -17.06
C THR A 72 -7.02 -4.65 -17.94
N ARG A 73 -7.27 -4.46 -19.24
CA ARG A 73 -6.32 -3.88 -20.22
C ARG A 73 -6.75 -2.50 -20.72
N ASP A 74 -5.79 -1.68 -21.07
CA ASP A 74 -6.04 -0.40 -21.75
C ASP A 74 -6.42 -0.67 -23.22
N THR A 75 -7.59 -0.18 -23.61
CA THR A 75 -8.12 -0.32 -24.97
C THR A 75 -7.72 0.82 -25.90
N ASN A 76 -6.98 1.80 -25.43
CA ASN A 76 -6.45 2.89 -26.27
C ASN A 76 -5.20 2.47 -27.06
N ASP A 77 -4.45 1.49 -26.57
CA ASP A 77 -3.30 0.90 -27.25
C ASP A 77 -3.63 -0.54 -27.68
N LEU A 78 -4.26 -0.67 -28.85
CA LEU A 78 -4.63 -1.97 -29.43
C LEU A 78 -3.42 -2.77 -29.95
N VAL A 79 -2.25 -2.14 -30.09
CA VAL A 79 -1.04 -2.86 -30.55
C VAL A 79 -0.49 -3.73 -29.42
N ASN A 80 -0.40 -3.18 -28.24
CA ASN A 80 0.26 -3.82 -27.08
C ASN A 80 -0.75 -4.32 -26.04
N CYS A 81 -1.99 -3.81 -26.02
CA CYS A 81 -2.99 -4.13 -24.99
C CYS A 81 -2.41 -4.14 -23.58
N PRO A 82 -1.74 -3.06 -23.10
CA PRO A 82 -1.07 -3.07 -21.82
C PRO A 82 -2.06 -3.23 -20.68
N CYS A 83 -1.61 -3.76 -19.56
CA CYS A 83 -2.44 -3.83 -18.36
C CYS A 83 -2.71 -2.43 -17.80
N LYS A 84 -3.92 -2.22 -17.27
CA LYS A 84 -4.27 -1.02 -16.50
C LYS A 84 -3.47 -0.95 -15.20
N THR A 85 -3.35 0.25 -14.63
CA THR A 85 -2.78 0.45 -13.29
C THR A 85 -3.47 -0.47 -12.28
N GLY A 86 -2.69 -1.11 -11.40
CA GLY A 86 -3.19 -2.09 -10.45
C GLY A 86 -3.27 -3.53 -10.98
N TYR A 87 -2.86 -3.74 -12.23
CA TYR A 87 -2.82 -5.06 -12.86
C TYR A 87 -1.45 -5.34 -13.48
N PHE A 88 -1.10 -6.62 -13.66
CA PHE A 88 0.11 -7.08 -14.36
C PHE A 88 -0.20 -8.19 -15.35
N ASP A 89 0.62 -8.30 -16.38
CA ASP A 89 0.51 -9.36 -17.40
C ASP A 89 1.16 -10.65 -16.88
N ASN A 90 0.35 -11.71 -16.78
CA ASN A 90 0.83 -13.04 -16.37
C ASN A 90 1.48 -13.84 -17.52
N GLY A 91 1.47 -13.30 -18.75
CA GLY A 91 2.06 -13.91 -19.94
C GLY A 91 1.26 -15.09 -20.53
N VAL A 92 0.05 -15.37 -20.03
CA VAL A 92 -0.76 -16.54 -20.42
C VAL A 92 -2.15 -16.14 -20.86
N ASP A 93 -2.84 -15.31 -20.09
CA ASP A 93 -4.25 -14.97 -20.26
C ASP A 93 -4.47 -13.65 -21.00
N SER A 94 -5.61 -13.51 -21.66
CA SER A 94 -6.01 -12.23 -22.25
C SER A 94 -6.39 -11.18 -21.19
N THR A 95 -6.69 -11.60 -19.96
CA THR A 95 -6.92 -10.73 -18.81
C THR A 95 -5.63 -10.55 -18.01
N CYS A 96 -5.44 -9.37 -17.44
CA CYS A 96 -4.35 -9.12 -16.53
C CYS A 96 -4.71 -9.56 -15.10
N SER A 97 -3.73 -10.04 -14.36
CA SER A 97 -3.87 -10.38 -12.93
C SER A 97 -3.78 -9.14 -12.06
N THR A 98 -4.48 -9.12 -10.93
CA THR A 98 -4.45 -7.99 -9.99
C THR A 98 -3.16 -7.95 -9.18
N CYS A 99 -2.58 -6.76 -9.01
CA CYS A 99 -1.52 -6.52 -8.04
C CYS A 99 -2.03 -6.71 -6.60
N LEU A 100 -1.11 -6.85 -5.64
CA LEU A 100 -1.44 -6.71 -4.23
C LEU A 100 -2.09 -5.35 -3.97
N SER A 101 -3.05 -5.28 -3.06
CA SER A 101 -3.76 -4.04 -2.70
C SER A 101 -2.84 -2.93 -2.18
N THR A 102 -1.64 -3.27 -1.72
CA THR A 102 -0.61 -2.33 -1.28
C THR A 102 0.17 -1.69 -2.43
N CYS A 103 0.22 -2.35 -3.60
CA CYS A 103 0.92 -1.86 -4.79
C CYS A 103 0.01 -0.94 -5.62
N LEU A 104 0.55 0.14 -6.16
CA LEU A 104 -0.07 0.90 -7.24
C LEU A 104 0.18 0.23 -8.59
N ALA A 105 1.38 -0.25 -8.83
CA ALA A 105 1.77 -1.03 -9.99
C ALA A 105 2.70 -2.17 -9.57
N CYS A 106 2.71 -3.26 -10.32
CA CYS A 106 3.51 -4.44 -10.02
C CYS A 106 3.92 -5.19 -11.30
N THR A 107 4.95 -6.03 -11.21
CA THR A 107 5.35 -6.97 -12.28
C THR A 107 4.81 -8.38 -12.05
N ASN A 108 4.47 -8.72 -10.82
CA ASN A 108 3.86 -9.99 -10.41
C ASN A 108 3.20 -9.83 -9.03
N LEU A 109 2.66 -10.90 -8.46
CA LEU A 109 1.96 -10.88 -7.17
C LEU A 109 2.83 -10.45 -5.98
N THR A 110 4.15 -10.53 -6.07
CA THR A 110 5.06 -10.27 -4.94
C THR A 110 5.95 -9.05 -5.13
N ALA A 111 6.01 -8.47 -6.34
CA ALA A 111 6.91 -7.38 -6.67
C ALA A 111 6.16 -6.16 -7.17
N CYS A 112 5.99 -5.17 -6.29
CA CYS A 112 5.52 -3.84 -6.65
C CYS A 112 6.60 -3.09 -7.43
N THR A 113 6.20 -2.31 -8.41
CA THR A 113 7.06 -1.33 -9.10
C THR A 113 6.79 0.09 -8.58
N SER A 114 5.63 0.31 -7.99
CA SER A 114 5.28 1.55 -7.31
C SER A 114 4.24 1.32 -6.21
N CYS A 115 4.26 2.18 -5.20
CA CYS A 115 3.28 2.21 -4.11
C CYS A 115 2.33 3.39 -4.29
N ASN A 116 1.10 3.26 -3.76
CA ASN A 116 0.18 4.38 -3.78
C ASN A 116 0.62 5.43 -2.74
N PRO A 117 0.97 6.66 -3.15
CA PRO A 117 1.47 7.70 -2.24
C PRO A 117 0.44 8.11 -1.18
N THR A 118 -0.86 7.97 -1.46
CA THR A 118 -1.93 8.29 -0.49
C THR A 118 -2.11 7.23 0.60
N HIS A 119 -1.45 6.07 0.47
CA HIS A 119 -1.53 4.97 1.42
C HIS A 119 -0.41 4.99 2.47
N ASN A 120 0.41 6.04 2.52
CA ASN A 120 1.55 6.16 3.43
C ASN A 120 2.53 4.98 3.32
N ARG A 121 2.83 4.57 2.07
CA ARG A 121 3.74 3.45 1.78
C ARG A 121 4.88 3.88 0.87
N THR A 122 6.03 3.27 1.09
CA THR A 122 7.21 3.34 0.20
C THR A 122 7.62 1.95 -0.23
N ILE A 123 8.28 1.88 -1.40
CA ILE A 123 8.82 0.62 -1.91
C ILE A 123 10.14 0.31 -1.19
N ASP A 124 10.28 -0.92 -0.73
CA ASP A 124 11.52 -1.42 -0.14
C ASP A 124 12.46 -2.06 -1.20
N SER A 125 13.64 -2.48 -0.77
CA SER A 125 14.63 -3.12 -1.64
C SER A 125 14.18 -4.47 -2.24
N ASN A 126 13.13 -5.08 -1.70
CA ASN A 126 12.59 -6.37 -2.14
C ASN A 126 11.36 -6.18 -3.06
N GLY A 127 10.98 -4.94 -3.37
CA GLY A 127 9.79 -4.63 -4.17
C GLY A 127 8.48 -4.72 -3.38
N GLY A 128 8.53 -4.69 -2.04
CA GLY A 128 7.36 -4.62 -1.17
C GLY A 128 6.95 -3.16 -0.89
N CYS A 129 5.65 -2.89 -0.79
CA CYS A 129 5.15 -1.60 -0.34
C CYS A 129 4.97 -1.62 1.18
N ILE A 130 5.99 -1.17 1.91
CA ILE A 130 6.00 -1.08 3.38
C ILE A 130 5.46 0.27 3.87
N CYS A 131 4.97 0.30 5.10
CA CYS A 131 4.53 1.55 5.73
C CYS A 131 5.69 2.53 5.92
N ASN A 132 5.40 3.82 5.69
CA ASN A 132 6.34 4.92 5.98
C ASN A 132 6.67 4.98 7.47
N ALA A 133 7.76 5.67 7.81
CA ALA A 133 8.08 5.98 9.21
C ALA A 133 6.86 6.60 9.91
N ARG A 134 6.68 6.28 11.20
CA ARG A 134 5.56 6.73 12.05
C ARG A 134 4.17 6.25 11.59
N THR A 135 4.12 5.24 10.72
CA THR A 135 2.87 4.58 10.32
C THR A 135 2.97 3.06 10.47
N VAL A 136 1.84 2.37 10.51
CA VAL A 136 1.76 0.92 10.78
C VAL A 136 0.62 0.27 10.03
N ASP A 137 0.81 -0.99 9.63
CA ASP A 137 -0.26 -1.88 9.17
C ASP A 137 -1.06 -2.39 10.37
N VAL A 138 -2.32 -1.95 10.49
CA VAL A 138 -3.22 -2.41 11.56
C VAL A 138 -4.09 -3.58 11.14
N ALA A 139 -4.22 -3.83 9.83
CA ALA A 139 -4.95 -4.95 9.27
C ALA A 139 -4.27 -5.41 7.97
N ALA A 140 -4.05 -6.72 7.84
CA ALA A 140 -3.39 -7.33 6.68
C ALA A 140 -4.09 -7.05 5.33
N SER A 141 -5.38 -6.70 5.36
CA SER A 141 -6.19 -6.38 4.16
C SER A 141 -6.31 -4.89 3.86
N SER A 142 -5.85 -4.01 4.77
CA SER A 142 -5.92 -2.56 4.54
C SER A 142 -4.76 -2.11 3.67
N PRO A 143 -5.00 -1.47 2.53
CA PRO A 143 -3.91 -0.90 1.73
C PRO A 143 -3.27 0.32 2.41
N ILE A 144 -3.97 0.99 3.34
CA ILE A 144 -3.57 2.27 3.95
C ILE A 144 -2.91 2.01 5.31
N CYS A 145 -1.68 2.49 5.49
CA CYS A 145 -1.01 2.51 6.77
C CYS A 145 -1.58 3.62 7.65
N GLN A 146 -1.83 3.32 8.93
CA GLN A 146 -2.35 4.27 9.90
C GLN A 146 -1.21 4.89 10.71
N SER A 147 -1.38 6.14 11.15
CA SER A 147 -0.38 6.83 11.95
C SER A 147 -0.22 6.17 13.32
N CYS A 148 1.02 6.04 13.75
CA CYS A 148 1.34 5.74 15.14
C CYS A 148 0.83 6.86 16.04
N HIS A 149 0.73 6.60 17.35
CA HIS A 149 0.57 7.67 18.34
C HIS A 149 1.72 8.67 18.21
N TYR A 150 1.46 9.98 18.36
CA TYR A 150 2.43 11.04 18.11
C TYR A 150 3.76 10.88 18.86
N SER A 151 3.74 10.24 20.03
CA SER A 151 4.94 9.98 20.82
C SER A 151 5.85 8.88 20.28
N CYS A 152 5.34 7.99 19.37
CA CYS A 152 6.09 6.85 18.86
C CYS A 152 6.81 7.19 17.54
N VAL A 153 8.05 6.73 17.37
CA VAL A 153 8.72 6.68 16.06
C VAL A 153 8.30 5.46 15.26
N THR A 154 8.30 4.30 15.90
CA THR A 154 7.77 3.07 15.32
C THR A 154 6.77 2.44 16.28
N CYS A 155 5.78 1.74 15.74
CA CYS A 155 4.70 1.17 16.54
C CYS A 155 4.20 -0.16 15.99
N SER A 156 3.44 -0.91 16.79
CA SER A 156 2.69 -2.10 16.38
C SER A 156 1.19 -1.87 16.31
N GLY A 157 0.73 -0.66 16.59
CA GLY A 157 -0.65 -0.20 16.57
C GLY A 157 -0.70 1.30 16.73
N THR A 158 -1.90 1.88 16.78
CA THR A 158 -2.13 3.33 16.78
C THR A 158 -2.20 3.96 18.18
N THR A 159 -2.15 3.16 19.24
CA THR A 159 -2.31 3.63 20.62
C THR A 159 -0.98 4.00 21.26
N LYS A 160 -1.03 4.82 22.31
CA LYS A 160 0.15 5.26 23.07
C LYS A 160 0.96 4.11 23.73
N THR A 161 0.36 2.92 23.86
CA THR A 161 0.97 1.75 24.50
C THR A 161 1.52 0.74 23.50
N THR A 162 1.55 1.07 22.22
CA THR A 162 2.00 0.19 21.14
C THR A 162 3.28 0.67 20.46
N CYS A 163 4.02 1.61 21.10
CA CYS A 163 5.32 2.07 20.60
C CYS A 163 6.36 0.95 20.63
N LYS A 164 7.16 0.87 19.57
CA LYS A 164 8.35 0.01 19.49
C LYS A 164 9.64 0.79 19.67
N SER A 165 9.63 2.08 19.28
CA SER A 165 10.76 2.99 19.50
C SER A 165 10.27 4.41 19.72
N CYS A 166 11.09 5.19 20.44
CA CYS A 166 10.90 6.60 20.72
C CYS A 166 12.02 7.43 20.09
N ASP A 167 11.76 8.69 19.80
CA ASP A 167 12.79 9.63 19.40
C ASP A 167 13.50 10.15 20.66
N THR A 168 14.79 9.87 20.80
CA THR A 168 15.61 10.35 21.91
C THR A 168 15.81 11.87 21.89
N GLY A 169 15.78 12.48 20.69
CA GLY A 169 15.82 13.94 20.52
C GLY A 169 14.54 14.65 21.00
N SER A 170 13.47 13.89 21.20
CA SER A 170 12.20 14.40 21.74
C SER A 170 12.10 14.29 23.26
N PHE A 171 13.20 14.01 23.96
CA PHE A 171 13.25 13.80 25.42
C PHE A 171 12.31 12.70 25.90
N ARG A 172 12.21 11.61 25.10
CA ARG A 172 11.36 10.45 25.38
C ARG A 172 12.18 9.17 25.49
N TRP A 173 11.71 8.24 26.33
CA TRP A 173 12.29 6.91 26.48
C TRP A 173 11.19 5.85 26.43
N LEU A 174 11.54 4.65 25.95
CA LEU A 174 10.60 3.56 25.83
C LEU A 174 10.43 2.81 27.15
N SER A 175 9.20 2.72 27.62
CA SER A 175 8.82 1.95 28.81
C SER A 175 7.53 1.19 28.54
N SER A 176 7.57 -0.13 28.61
CA SER A 176 6.39 -1.02 28.46
C SER A 176 5.50 -0.68 27.25
N GLY A 177 6.14 -0.37 26.12
CA GLY A 177 5.42 -0.04 24.88
C GLY A 177 4.93 1.41 24.79
N SER A 178 5.28 2.26 25.74
CA SER A 178 4.94 3.69 25.75
C SER A 178 6.18 4.55 25.71
N CYS A 179 6.13 5.66 24.98
CA CYS A 179 7.19 6.68 24.95
C CYS A 179 6.89 7.75 26.00
N LEU A 180 7.48 7.61 27.17
CA LEU A 180 7.33 8.53 28.29
C LEU A 180 8.37 9.66 28.21
N CYS A 181 8.04 10.85 28.74
CA CYS A 181 9.01 11.93 28.87
C CYS A 181 10.08 11.58 29.91
N LEU A 182 11.29 12.07 29.71
CA LEU A 182 12.37 12.05 30.70
C LEU A 182 12.01 12.93 31.91
N ASP A 183 12.66 12.69 33.04
CA ASP A 183 12.54 13.54 34.19
C ASP A 183 12.98 14.98 33.82
N GLY A 184 12.31 15.99 34.37
CA GLY A 184 12.44 17.37 33.94
C GLY A 184 11.58 17.79 32.75
N TYR A 185 10.85 16.86 32.15
CA TYR A 185 9.98 17.11 30.99
C TYR A 185 8.57 16.55 31.20
N TYR A 186 7.57 17.13 30.49
CA TYR A 186 6.18 16.67 30.52
C TYR A 186 5.59 16.53 29.11
N ASP A 187 4.58 15.69 29.00
CA ASP A 187 3.81 15.46 27.78
C ASP A 187 2.60 16.39 27.76
N ASP A 188 2.48 17.24 26.74
CA ASP A 188 1.34 18.15 26.58
C ASP A 188 0.14 17.50 25.88
N GLY A 189 0.24 16.20 25.53
CA GLY A 189 -0.84 15.43 24.91
C GLY A 189 -0.97 15.59 23.39
N THR A 190 -0.11 16.38 22.74
CA THR A 190 -0.22 16.68 21.30
C THR A 190 1.11 16.68 20.57
N ASN A 191 2.18 17.10 21.21
CA ASN A 191 3.47 17.27 20.54
C ASN A 191 4.38 16.05 20.71
N GLU A 192 5.17 15.79 19.68
CA GLU A 192 6.18 14.72 19.70
C GLU A 192 7.26 14.99 20.74
N ILE A 193 7.66 16.26 20.88
CA ILE A 193 8.72 16.72 21.78
C ILE A 193 8.10 17.02 23.13
N CYS A 194 8.63 16.42 24.19
CA CYS A 194 8.28 16.75 25.55
C CYS A 194 8.71 18.18 25.89
N LYS A 195 7.90 18.89 26.65
CA LYS A 195 8.17 20.26 27.11
C LYS A 195 8.88 20.22 28.43
N GLU A 196 9.74 21.23 28.66
CA GLU A 196 10.48 21.38 29.93
C GLU A 196 9.53 21.73 31.06
N CYS A 197 9.72 21.10 32.20
CA CYS A 197 9.14 21.47 33.47
C CYS A 197 9.69 22.86 33.89
N HIS A 198 9.01 23.52 34.84
CA HIS A 198 9.61 24.63 35.55
C HIS A 198 10.91 24.19 36.21
N TYR A 199 11.94 25.05 36.22
CA TYR A 199 13.28 24.72 36.73
C TYR A 199 13.30 24.18 38.18
N SER A 200 12.30 24.51 39.00
CA SER A 200 12.18 23.99 40.36
C SER A 200 11.69 22.54 40.47
N CYS A 201 11.14 21.97 39.40
CA CYS A 201 10.54 20.63 39.40
C CYS A 201 11.54 19.59 38.92
N GLU A 202 11.66 18.49 39.63
CA GLU A 202 12.25 17.23 39.07
C GLU A 202 11.31 16.57 38.11
N LYS A 203 10.00 16.50 38.45
CA LYS A 203 8.94 16.00 37.60
C LYS A 203 7.72 16.90 37.64
N CYS A 204 6.99 16.97 36.55
CA CYS A 204 5.79 17.79 36.45
C CYS A 204 4.73 17.18 35.53
N ILE A 205 3.49 17.66 35.64
CA ILE A 205 2.40 17.31 34.72
C ILE A 205 2.15 18.37 33.65
N ASN A 206 2.64 19.59 33.91
CA ASN A 206 2.63 20.75 33.00
C ASN A 206 3.66 21.78 33.47
N ALA A 207 3.76 22.88 32.76
CA ALA A 207 4.75 23.95 33.05
C ALA A 207 4.66 24.55 34.46
N SER A 208 3.53 24.42 35.17
CA SER A 208 3.25 25.10 36.45
C SER A 208 3.07 24.14 37.63
N ASN A 209 3.00 22.82 37.40
CA ASN A 209 2.68 21.86 38.46
C ASN A 209 3.72 20.77 38.58
N CYS A 210 4.59 20.88 39.60
CA CYS A 210 5.54 19.84 39.99
C CYS A 210 4.80 18.61 40.60
N THR A 211 5.23 17.42 40.26
CA THR A 211 4.83 16.18 40.92
C THR A 211 5.94 15.60 41.77
N ALA A 212 7.18 15.97 41.52
CA ALA A 212 8.33 15.63 42.35
C ALA A 212 9.30 16.78 42.40
N CYS A 213 10.00 16.89 43.57
CA CYS A 213 11.04 17.86 43.82
C CYS A 213 12.37 17.13 44.00
N ASN A 214 13.47 17.72 43.56
CA ASN A 214 14.81 17.15 43.67
C ASN A 214 15.48 17.55 45.01
N PRO A 215 15.62 16.62 45.97
CA PRO A 215 16.25 16.91 47.26
C PRO A 215 17.74 17.25 47.13
N ALA A 216 18.43 16.78 46.10
CA ALA A 216 19.83 17.11 45.84
C ALA A 216 20.04 18.57 45.44
N MET A 217 18.97 19.23 44.98
CA MET A 217 18.95 20.66 44.66
C MET A 217 18.37 21.48 45.82
N TYR A 218 18.29 20.90 47.02
CA TYR A 218 17.71 21.51 48.23
C TYR A 218 16.24 21.92 48.06
N ARG A 219 15.49 21.21 47.18
CA ARG A 219 14.06 21.41 46.99
C ARG A 219 13.31 20.17 47.49
N THR A 220 12.39 20.34 48.42
CA THR A 220 11.84 19.21 49.19
C THR A 220 10.33 19.07 49.13
N THR A 221 9.59 20.15 48.88
CA THR A 221 8.12 20.12 48.94
C THR A 221 7.51 20.97 47.85
N THR A 222 6.38 20.50 47.28
CA THR A 222 5.57 21.31 46.40
C THR A 222 4.76 22.32 47.20
N ASN A 223 4.81 23.58 46.81
CA ASN A 223 3.97 24.63 47.40
C ASN A 223 2.52 24.42 46.88
N PRO A 224 1.53 24.20 47.76
CA PRO A 224 0.16 23.91 47.34
C PRO A 224 -0.53 25.08 46.61
N THR A 225 -0.02 26.32 46.81
CA THR A 225 -0.57 27.51 46.18
C THR A 225 0.02 27.78 44.80
N THR A 226 1.34 27.58 44.65
CA THR A 226 2.04 27.89 43.40
C THR A 226 2.25 26.67 42.50
N GLY A 227 2.18 25.45 43.06
CA GLY A 227 2.46 24.22 42.35
C GLY A 227 3.94 23.92 42.14
N PHE A 228 4.84 24.83 42.55
CA PHE A 228 6.29 24.70 42.39
C PHE A 228 6.99 24.12 43.63
N CYS A 229 8.22 23.62 43.45
CA CYS A 229 9.02 23.12 44.56
C CYS A 229 9.69 24.27 45.33
N SER A 230 9.47 24.34 46.63
CA SER A 230 10.08 25.31 47.51
C SER A 230 11.48 24.89 47.98
N CYS A 231 12.34 25.86 48.26
CA CYS A 231 13.62 25.61 48.84
C CYS A 231 13.51 25.05 50.27
N SER A 232 14.45 24.22 50.68
CA SER A 232 14.62 23.77 52.04
C SER A 232 14.97 24.90 52.98
N VAL A 233 14.72 24.69 54.28
CA VAL A 233 15.07 25.69 55.29
C VAL A 233 16.55 26.06 55.20
N ARG A 234 16.85 27.38 55.27
CA ARG A 234 18.17 27.98 55.11
C ARG A 234 18.66 28.20 53.68
N TYR A 235 17.84 27.84 52.66
CA TYR A 235 18.13 28.07 51.25
C TYR A 235 17.09 29.04 50.67
N PHE A 236 17.47 29.79 49.64
CA PHE A 236 16.57 30.68 48.94
C PHE A 236 16.60 30.43 47.44
N ASP A 237 15.53 30.75 46.76
CA ASP A 237 15.39 30.62 45.33
C ASP A 237 15.90 31.90 44.64
N ASP A 238 16.92 31.77 43.79
CA ASP A 238 17.46 32.88 42.99
C ASP A 238 16.64 33.13 41.73
N THR A 239 15.62 32.31 41.48
CA THR A 239 14.71 32.37 40.33
C THR A 239 15.37 32.11 38.97
N VAL A 240 16.60 31.62 38.93
CA VAL A 240 17.40 31.38 37.71
C VAL A 240 17.78 29.92 37.54
N GLY A 241 18.14 29.24 38.61
CA GLY A 241 18.67 27.87 38.56
C GLY A 241 17.82 26.85 39.28
N GLU A 242 18.13 25.56 39.03
CA GLU A 242 17.48 24.43 39.69
C GLU A 242 17.86 24.35 41.20
N LEU A 243 19.04 24.83 41.54
CA LEU A 243 19.60 24.77 42.87
C LEU A 243 19.02 25.93 43.75
N CYS A 244 18.67 25.60 44.97
CA CYS A 244 18.38 26.63 45.99
C CYS A 244 19.63 27.15 46.65
#